data_3bacf6649edbdeb13fe7f46f7e190259
#
_entry.id   3bacf6649edbdeb13fe7f46f7e190259
#
_cell.length_a   1.000
_cell.length_b   1.000
_cell.length_c   1.000
_cell.angle_alpha   90.00
_cell.angle_beta   90.00
_cell.angle_gamma   90.00
#
_symmetry.space_group_name_H-M   'P 1'
#
loop_
_entity.id
_entity.type
_entity.pdbx_description
1 polymer ?
#
loop_
_entity_poly.entity_id
_entity_poly.type
_entity_poly.pdbx_seq_one_letter_code
_entity_poly.pdbx_strand_id
1 'polypeptide(L)'
;MLDLPFNHTVCLVLITVAVSLIAFSNQKAMSRLIFWPPAMQRGQYDRFITHGFVHADGGHLIFNMITLFFFGSVIESFYRQYFFDLGFVLFYLGGLIVAIIPSYLKHKNDHQWASLGASGAVSAV
;
A
#
# COMPACT_ATOMS: atom_id res chain seq x y z
N MET A 1 11.45 -21.67 -0.91
CA MET A 1 12.34 -21.16 -1.69
C MET A 1 11.79 -20.10 -2.56
N LEU A 2 12.64 -19.61 -3.21
CA LEU A 2 12.31 -18.50 -3.97
C LEU A 2 11.80 -18.94 -5.29
N ASP A 3 10.55 -19.32 -5.36
CA ASP A 3 9.95 -19.54 -6.64
C ASP A 3 9.62 -18.23 -7.25
N LEU A 4 10.61 -17.45 -7.25
CA LEU A 4 10.57 -16.24 -7.99
C LEU A 4 10.36 -16.56 -9.44
N PRO A 5 9.83 -15.65 -10.16
CA PRO A 5 9.56 -14.32 -9.63
C PRO A 5 8.10 -14.02 -9.43
N PHE A 6 7.18 -14.87 -9.75
CA PHE A 6 5.81 -14.42 -9.97
C PHE A 6 4.83 -14.83 -8.89
N ASN A 7 5.21 -14.69 -7.63
CA ASN A 7 4.23 -14.78 -6.57
C ASN A 7 3.55 -13.40 -6.37
N HIS A 8 2.49 -13.37 -5.56
CA HIS A 8 1.72 -12.14 -5.33
C HIS A 8 2.55 -11.08 -4.61
N THR A 9 3.45 -11.48 -3.72
CA THR A 9 4.33 -10.55 -3.04
C THR A 9 5.20 -9.79 -4.03
N VAL A 10 5.81 -10.50 -4.97
CA VAL A 10 6.64 -9.87 -5.99
C VAL A 10 5.80 -8.94 -6.87
N CYS A 11 4.59 -9.36 -7.22
CA CYS A 11 3.70 -8.49 -7.99
C CYS A 11 3.38 -7.20 -7.24
N LEU A 12 3.09 -7.30 -5.94
CA LEU A 12 2.81 -6.10 -5.14
C LEU A 12 4.04 -5.19 -5.06
N VAL A 13 5.23 -5.77 -4.89
CA VAL A 13 6.47 -4.99 -4.86
C VAL A 13 6.67 -4.27 -6.18
N LEU A 14 6.54 -4.98 -7.30
CA LEU A 14 6.77 -4.37 -8.61
C LEU A 14 5.76 -3.29 -8.92
N ILE A 15 4.48 -3.51 -8.63
CA ILE A 15 3.44 -2.50 -8.83
C ILE A 15 3.72 -1.28 -7.96
N THR A 16 4.06 -1.49 -6.70
CA THR A 16 4.32 -0.39 -5.78
C THR A 16 5.52 0.44 -6.21
N VAL A 17 6.60 -0.22 -6.63
CA VAL A 17 7.79 0.48 -7.11
C VAL A 17 7.44 1.28 -8.35
N ALA A 18 6.74 0.68 -9.32
CA ALA A 18 6.37 1.39 -10.55
C ALA A 18 5.50 2.61 -10.27
N VAL A 19 4.47 2.45 -9.45
CA VAL A 19 3.56 3.55 -9.12
C VAL A 19 4.30 4.65 -8.36
N SER A 20 5.14 4.28 -7.40
CA SER A 20 5.92 5.28 -6.63
C SER A 20 6.88 6.04 -7.51
N LEU A 21 7.58 5.37 -8.43
CA LEU A 21 8.52 6.05 -9.33
C LEU A 21 7.79 7.01 -10.26
N ILE A 22 6.63 6.62 -10.78
CA ILE A 22 5.82 7.52 -11.60
C ILE A 22 5.39 8.74 -10.78
N ALA A 23 4.94 8.52 -9.55
CA ALA A 23 4.48 9.61 -8.69
C ALA A 23 5.62 10.55 -8.30
N PHE A 24 6.85 10.04 -8.12
CA PHE A 24 7.99 10.90 -7.82
C PHE A 24 8.28 11.89 -8.94
N SER A 25 8.00 11.51 -10.18
CA SER A 25 8.27 12.38 -11.34
C SER A 25 7.04 13.11 -11.84
N ASN A 26 5.88 12.89 -11.22
CA ASN A 26 4.62 13.49 -11.68
C ASN A 26 3.79 13.93 -10.48
N GLN A 27 3.84 15.22 -10.18
CA GLN A 27 3.19 15.75 -9.00
C GLN A 27 1.66 15.62 -9.05
N LYS A 28 1.06 15.67 -10.24
CA LYS A 28 -0.37 15.47 -10.37
C LYS A 28 -0.76 14.04 -10.00
N ALA A 29 0.03 13.07 -10.45
CA ALA A 29 -0.21 11.67 -10.09
C ALA A 29 -0.05 11.48 -8.59
N MET A 30 1.00 12.02 -7.99
CA MET A 30 1.21 11.94 -6.55
C MET A 30 0.01 12.51 -5.80
N SER A 31 -0.43 13.71 -6.17
CA SER A 31 -1.56 14.37 -5.52
C SER A 31 -2.85 13.57 -5.63
N ARG A 32 -3.04 12.88 -6.74
CA ARG A 32 -4.26 12.07 -6.96
C ARG A 32 -4.27 10.78 -6.15
N LEU A 33 -3.10 10.26 -5.83
CA LEU A 33 -2.98 8.94 -5.22
C LEU A 33 -2.84 8.95 -3.71
N ILE A 34 -2.36 10.06 -3.12
CA ILE A 34 -2.20 10.13 -1.66
C ILE A 34 -3.55 10.14 -0.95
N PHE A 35 -3.53 9.80 0.33
CA PHE A 35 -4.73 9.81 1.16
C PHE A 35 -4.97 11.25 1.65
N TRP A 36 -5.95 11.90 1.07
CA TRP A 36 -6.33 13.26 1.42
C TRP A 36 -7.82 13.28 1.74
N PRO A 37 -8.21 13.47 3.02
CA PRO A 37 -9.60 13.29 3.45
C PRO A 37 -10.65 14.08 2.66
N PRO A 38 -10.42 15.36 2.28
CA PRO A 38 -11.45 16.07 1.51
C PRO A 38 -11.83 15.36 0.20
N ALA A 39 -10.88 14.63 -0.42
CA ALA A 39 -11.18 13.91 -1.66
C ALA A 39 -12.13 12.73 -1.41
N MET A 40 -12.10 12.13 -0.22
CA MET A 40 -13.02 11.05 0.12
C MET A 40 -14.46 11.58 0.13
N GLN A 41 -14.65 12.79 0.60
CA GLN A 41 -15.97 13.41 0.63
C GLN A 41 -16.49 13.73 -0.76
N ARG A 42 -15.61 13.71 -1.77
CA ARG A 42 -15.96 13.88 -3.18
C ARG A 42 -16.14 12.56 -3.90
N GLY A 43 -16.12 11.45 -3.18
CA GLY A 43 -16.30 10.13 -3.76
C GLY A 43 -15.04 9.43 -4.25
N GLN A 44 -13.86 9.96 -3.96
CA GLN A 44 -12.60 9.34 -4.39
C GLN A 44 -12.14 8.30 -3.37
N TYR A 45 -12.97 7.28 -3.18
CA TYR A 45 -12.72 6.24 -2.16
C TYR A 45 -11.58 5.29 -2.53
N ASP A 46 -11.15 5.27 -3.79
CA ASP A 46 -10.01 4.47 -4.21
C ASP A 46 -8.72 4.87 -3.48
N ARG A 47 -8.67 6.08 -2.93
CA ARG A 47 -7.51 6.52 -2.14
C ARG A 47 -7.30 5.72 -0.86
N PHE A 48 -8.32 5.01 -0.39
CA PHE A 48 -8.13 4.06 0.71
C PHE A 48 -7.14 2.95 0.35
N ILE A 49 -6.97 2.68 -0.94
CA ILE A 49 -6.02 1.69 -1.44
C ILE A 49 -4.82 2.35 -2.09
N THR A 50 -5.03 3.34 -2.95
CA THR A 50 -3.93 3.90 -3.74
C THR A 50 -2.86 4.57 -2.88
N HIS A 51 -3.20 5.09 -1.70
CA HIS A 51 -2.22 5.73 -0.83
C HIS A 51 -1.08 4.78 -0.45
N GLY A 52 -1.34 3.49 -0.42
CA GLY A 52 -0.35 2.50 -0.05
C GLY A 52 0.65 2.16 -1.15
N PHE A 53 0.43 2.65 -2.35
CA PHE A 53 1.30 2.38 -3.50
C PHE A 53 2.21 3.55 -3.83
N VAL A 54 2.16 4.63 -3.08
CA VAL A 54 3.05 5.77 -3.25
C VAL A 54 3.79 6.03 -1.95
N HIS A 55 4.98 6.61 -2.04
CA HIS A 55 5.84 6.85 -0.89
C HIS A 55 6.41 8.26 -0.92
N ALA A 56 6.81 8.77 0.25
CA ALA A 56 7.30 10.14 0.36
C ALA A 56 8.65 10.31 -0.30
N ASP A 57 9.52 9.29 -0.21
CA ASP A 57 10.85 9.34 -0.79
C ASP A 57 11.35 7.92 -1.07
N GLY A 58 12.52 7.85 -1.74
CA GLY A 58 13.10 6.58 -2.12
C GLY A 58 13.51 5.72 -0.93
N GLY A 59 13.93 6.34 0.16
CA GLY A 59 14.33 5.58 1.35
C GLY A 59 13.17 4.83 1.97
N HIS A 60 12.03 5.50 2.11
CA HIS A 60 10.82 4.85 2.62
C HIS A 60 10.35 3.75 1.68
N LEU A 61 10.40 3.98 0.38
CA LEU A 61 10.03 2.97 -0.60
C LEU A 61 10.90 1.73 -0.47
N ILE A 62 12.22 1.91 -0.45
CA ILE A 62 13.14 0.78 -0.38
C ILE A 62 12.94 0.00 0.90
N PHE A 63 12.86 0.67 2.04
CA PHE A 63 12.69 0.01 3.32
C PHE A 63 11.41 -0.82 3.36
N ASN A 64 10.31 -0.24 2.91
CA ASN A 64 9.02 -0.95 2.91
C ASN A 64 9.04 -2.13 1.93
N MET A 65 9.70 -1.98 0.79
CA MET A 65 9.72 -3.06 -0.21
C MET A 65 10.61 -4.22 0.21
N ILE A 66 11.73 -3.94 0.87
CA ILE A 66 12.57 -5.00 1.42
C ILE A 66 11.79 -5.78 2.47
N THR A 67 11.13 -5.08 3.38
CA THR A 67 10.32 -5.71 4.43
C THR A 67 9.19 -6.53 3.82
N LEU A 68 8.47 -5.96 2.86
CA LEU A 68 7.38 -6.66 2.21
C LEU A 68 7.88 -7.90 1.48
N PHE A 69 9.00 -7.80 0.77
CA PHE A 69 9.53 -8.94 0.01
C PHE A 69 9.85 -10.11 0.93
N PHE A 70 10.59 -9.87 2.01
CA PHE A 70 11.02 -10.96 2.88
C PHE A 70 9.89 -11.53 3.72
N PHE A 71 9.12 -10.68 4.38
CA PHE A 71 8.06 -11.16 5.26
C PHE A 71 6.79 -11.50 4.50
N GLY A 72 6.51 -10.76 3.44
CA GLY A 72 5.34 -11.01 2.63
C GLY A 72 5.37 -12.38 1.97
N SER A 73 6.54 -12.80 1.49
CA SER A 73 6.67 -14.10 0.84
C SER A 73 6.34 -15.23 1.81
N VAL A 74 6.76 -15.11 3.07
CA VAL A 74 6.46 -16.11 4.10
C VAL A 74 4.96 -16.14 4.39
N ILE A 75 4.36 -14.98 4.56
CA ILE A 75 2.92 -14.88 4.88
C ILE A 75 2.08 -15.32 3.69
N GLU A 76 2.51 -15.01 2.47
CA GLU A 76 1.80 -15.46 1.27
C GLU A 76 1.78 -16.98 1.19
N SER A 77 2.90 -17.63 1.50
CA SER A 77 2.95 -19.09 1.53
C SER A 77 1.96 -19.67 2.52
N PHE A 78 1.85 -19.02 3.69
CA PHE A 78 0.87 -19.42 4.70
C PHE A 78 -0.55 -19.34 4.14
N TYR A 79 -0.92 -18.23 3.51
CA TYR A 79 -2.26 -18.06 2.96
C TYR A 79 -2.54 -19.04 1.83
N ARG A 80 -1.54 -19.32 0.99
CA ARG A 80 -1.69 -20.27 -0.10
C ARG A 80 -1.92 -21.68 0.42
N GLN A 81 -1.25 -22.03 1.52
CA GLN A 81 -1.35 -23.37 2.09
C GLN A 81 -2.65 -23.59 2.86
N TYR A 82 -3.10 -22.58 3.61
CA TYR A 82 -4.20 -22.77 4.56
C TYR A 82 -5.51 -22.11 4.14
N PHE A 83 -5.49 -21.25 3.14
CA PHE A 83 -6.70 -20.55 2.70
C PHE A 83 -6.85 -20.65 1.19
N PHE A 84 -6.45 -19.63 0.44
CA PHE A 84 -6.54 -19.64 -1.01
C PHE A 84 -5.52 -18.65 -1.59
N ASP A 85 -5.26 -18.80 -2.91
CA ASP A 85 -4.15 -18.10 -3.54
C ASP A 85 -4.21 -16.58 -3.41
N LEU A 86 -5.42 -16.00 -3.52
CA LEU A 86 -5.57 -14.55 -3.45
C LEU A 86 -5.71 -14.04 -2.02
N GLY A 87 -5.70 -14.93 -1.02
CA GLY A 87 -5.90 -14.53 0.36
C GLY A 87 -4.91 -13.49 0.84
N PHE A 88 -3.64 -13.64 0.48
CA PHE A 88 -2.63 -12.69 0.87
C PHE A 88 -2.88 -11.31 0.26
N VAL A 89 -3.26 -11.25 -1.02
CA VAL A 89 -3.54 -9.98 -1.68
C VAL A 89 -4.72 -9.28 -1.00
N LEU A 90 -5.78 -10.01 -0.71
CA LEU A 90 -6.93 -9.44 0.00
C LEU A 90 -6.55 -8.97 1.40
N PHE A 91 -5.71 -9.73 2.11
CA PHE A 91 -5.21 -9.33 3.41
C PHE A 91 -4.40 -8.03 3.32
N TYR A 92 -3.53 -7.93 2.33
CA TYR A 92 -2.69 -6.75 2.14
C TYR A 92 -3.54 -5.51 1.83
N LEU A 93 -4.46 -5.62 0.88
CA LEU A 93 -5.33 -4.50 0.51
C LEU A 93 -6.25 -4.12 1.67
N GLY A 94 -6.77 -5.12 2.38
CA GLY A 94 -7.57 -4.86 3.58
C GLY A 94 -6.76 -4.15 4.65
N GLY A 95 -5.49 -4.51 4.80
CA GLY A 95 -4.59 -3.85 5.73
C GLY A 95 -4.38 -2.38 5.40
N LEU A 96 -4.28 -2.03 4.12
CA LEU A 96 -4.17 -0.63 3.70
C LEU A 96 -5.40 0.16 4.14
N ILE A 97 -6.58 -0.42 3.95
CA ILE A 97 -7.84 0.24 4.30
C ILE A 97 -7.96 0.38 5.81
N VAL A 98 -7.81 -0.72 6.53
CA VAL A 98 -8.02 -0.73 7.99
C VAL A 98 -7.01 0.16 8.70
N ALA A 99 -5.75 0.15 8.25
CA ALA A 99 -4.69 0.92 8.91
C ALA A 99 -4.94 2.43 8.81
N ILE A 100 -5.61 2.91 7.77
CA ILE A 100 -5.81 4.35 7.59
C ILE A 100 -7.12 4.84 8.19
N ILE A 101 -8.06 3.96 8.55
CA ILE A 101 -9.36 4.37 9.06
C ILE A 101 -9.26 5.25 10.30
N PRO A 102 -8.49 4.90 11.36
CA PRO A 102 -8.41 5.78 12.53
C PRO A 102 -7.90 7.18 12.18
N SER A 103 -6.91 7.26 11.30
CA SER A 103 -6.38 8.55 10.87
C SER A 103 -7.40 9.33 10.06
N TYR A 104 -8.16 8.65 9.21
CA TYR A 104 -9.23 9.30 8.46
C TYR A 104 -10.26 9.91 9.38
N LEU A 105 -10.71 9.15 10.39
CA LEU A 105 -11.72 9.65 11.34
C LEU A 105 -11.20 10.84 12.13
N LYS A 106 -9.91 10.83 12.48
CA LYS A 106 -9.30 11.92 13.22
C LYS A 106 -9.12 13.17 12.36
N HIS A 107 -8.78 13.01 11.07
CA HIS A 107 -8.38 14.12 10.20
C HIS A 107 -9.37 14.43 9.10
N LYS A 108 -10.57 13.86 9.13
CA LYS A 108 -11.51 14.00 8.00
C LYS A 108 -11.92 15.43 7.70
N ASN A 109 -11.79 16.33 8.67
CA ASN A 109 -12.11 17.75 8.49
C ASN A 109 -10.85 18.62 8.37
N ASP A 110 -9.67 18.01 8.27
CA ASP A 110 -8.40 18.71 8.19
C ASP A 110 -7.92 18.73 6.74
N HIS A 111 -8.05 19.87 6.08
CA HIS A 111 -7.68 20.02 4.67
C HIS A 111 -6.16 20.00 4.45
N GLN A 112 -5.38 20.15 5.50
CA GLN A 112 -3.92 20.22 5.39
C GLN A 112 -3.24 18.90 5.70
N TRP A 113 -3.98 17.89 6.13
CA TRP A 113 -3.41 16.61 6.48
C TRP A 113 -3.53 15.64 5.30
N ALA A 114 -2.44 14.90 5.06
CA ALA A 114 -2.42 13.85 4.05
C ALA A 114 -1.49 12.74 4.50
N SER A 115 -1.65 11.55 3.93
CA SER A 115 -0.82 10.40 4.26
C SER A 115 -0.57 9.55 3.03
N LEU A 116 0.53 8.80 3.06
CA LEU A 116 0.88 7.87 1.99
C LEU A 116 1.83 6.81 2.53
N GLY A 117 1.97 5.73 1.76
CA GLY A 117 2.93 4.68 2.04
C GLY A 117 2.29 3.35 2.43
N ALA A 118 3.05 2.29 2.23
CA ALA A 118 2.61 0.93 2.49
C ALA A 118 2.79 0.51 3.94
N SER A 119 3.35 1.37 4.81
CA SER A 119 3.81 0.95 6.13
C SER A 119 2.72 0.33 6.99
N GLY A 120 1.46 0.78 6.85
CA GLY A 120 0.36 0.20 7.61
C GLY A 120 0.13 -1.26 7.26
N ALA A 121 0.04 -1.59 5.98
CA ALA A 121 -0.16 -2.97 5.53
C ALA A 121 1.10 -3.81 5.74
N VAL A 122 2.28 -3.23 5.53
CA VAL A 122 3.55 -3.92 5.73
C VAL A 122 3.71 -4.30 7.20
N SER A 123 3.29 -3.43 8.11
CA SER A 123 3.35 -3.74 9.54
C SER A 123 2.39 -4.87 9.92
N ALA A 124 1.30 -5.05 9.19
CA ALA A 124 0.36 -6.15 9.43
C ALA A 124 0.94 -7.49 8.99
N VAL A 125 1.82 -7.48 8.01
CA VAL A 125 2.53 -8.67 7.55
C VAL A 125 3.60 -9.06 8.55
#